data_259219493d54b89f09454cca09ee98f6
#
_entry.id   259219493d54b89f09454cca09ee98f6
#
_cell.length_a   1.000
_cell.length_b   1.000
_cell.length_c   1.000
_cell.angle_alpha   90.00
_cell.angle_beta   90.00
_cell.angle_gamma   90.00
#
_symmetry.space_group_name_H-M   'P 1'
#
loop_
_entity.id
_entity.type
_entity.pdbx_description
1 polymer ?
#
loop_
_entity_poly.entity_id
_entity_poly.type
_entity_poly.pdbx_seq_one_letter_code
_entity_poly.pdbx_strand_id
1 'polypeptide(L)'
;MTDSALSLLGLALRGGSLAVGEEPVREACKTRRAALVLTAADAAPGSADRARRWAQERGVPWVRLPWDKETLGGALGRSLCALAALTDRGLAAAVAAKLVRADEDLRPALVSLLNEKKNPRAKQKPAVPET
;
A
#
# COMPACT_ATOMS: atom_id res chain seq x y z
N MET A 1 20.93 -1.55 -6.76
CA MET A 1 20.35 -2.40 -5.74
C MET A 1 18.89 -2.07 -5.59
N THR A 2 18.05 -3.08 -5.57
CA THR A 2 16.60 -2.87 -5.47
C THR A 2 16.20 -2.63 -4.03
N ASP A 3 15.38 -1.63 -3.83
CA ASP A 3 14.85 -1.35 -2.51
C ASP A 3 13.98 -2.51 -2.04
N SER A 4 14.06 -2.84 -0.75
CA SER A 4 13.33 -4.00 -0.25
C SER A 4 11.81 -3.79 -0.29
N ALA A 5 11.33 -2.54 -0.19
CA ALA A 5 9.90 -2.29 -0.35
C ALA A 5 9.45 -2.62 -1.76
N LEU A 6 10.24 -2.22 -2.76
CA LEU A 6 9.91 -2.52 -4.15
C LEU A 6 9.92 -4.03 -4.41
N SER A 7 10.88 -4.73 -3.81
CA SER A 7 10.94 -6.19 -3.95
C SER A 7 9.69 -6.84 -3.38
N LEU A 8 9.22 -6.36 -2.23
CA LEU A 8 7.99 -6.88 -1.64
C LEU A 8 6.78 -6.63 -2.51
N LEU A 9 6.73 -5.48 -3.17
CA LEU A 9 5.61 -5.19 -4.07
C LEU A 9 5.60 -6.16 -5.24
N GLY A 10 6.77 -6.48 -5.78
CA GLY A 10 6.87 -7.47 -6.85
C GLY A 10 6.39 -8.84 -6.39
N LEU A 11 6.78 -9.24 -5.18
CA LEU A 11 6.31 -10.49 -4.61
C LEU A 11 4.80 -10.49 -4.41
N ALA A 12 4.27 -9.39 -3.92
CA ALA A 12 2.82 -9.27 -3.71
C ALA A 12 2.06 -9.43 -5.02
N LEU A 13 2.59 -8.83 -6.09
CA LEU A 13 1.93 -8.96 -7.39
C LEU A 13 1.93 -10.41 -7.85
N ARG A 14 3.05 -11.07 -7.76
CA ARG A 14 3.15 -12.47 -8.20
C ARG A 14 2.27 -13.38 -7.38
N GLY A 15 2.06 -13.03 -6.11
CA GLY A 15 1.20 -13.82 -5.23
C GLY A 15 -0.27 -13.45 -5.28
N GLY A 16 -0.65 -12.50 -6.12
CA GLY A 16 -2.04 -12.12 -6.24
C GLY A 16 -2.53 -11.17 -5.16
N SER A 17 -1.62 -10.52 -4.46
CA SER A 17 -1.97 -9.62 -3.35
C SER A 17 -1.74 -8.15 -3.68
N LEU A 18 -1.58 -7.81 -4.95
CA LEU A 18 -1.39 -6.43 -5.37
C LEU A 18 -2.28 -6.12 -6.56
N ALA A 19 -3.14 -5.13 -6.41
CA ALA A 19 -3.93 -4.61 -7.51
C ALA A 19 -3.13 -3.48 -8.15
N VAL A 20 -3.02 -3.49 -9.48
CA VAL A 20 -2.21 -2.50 -10.20
C VAL A 20 -3.07 -1.78 -11.21
N GLY A 21 -3.05 -0.45 -11.18
CA GLY A 21 -3.79 0.37 -12.11
C GLY A 21 -5.05 0.94 -11.50
N GLU A 22 -5.66 1.91 -12.18
CA GLU A 22 -6.80 2.64 -11.62
C GLU A 22 -8.00 1.73 -11.32
N GLU A 23 -8.43 0.97 -12.31
CA GLU A 23 -9.62 0.14 -12.11
C GLU A 23 -9.43 -0.93 -11.03
N PRO A 24 -8.33 -1.69 -11.05
CA PRO A 24 -8.13 -2.67 -9.97
C PRO A 24 -8.00 -2.05 -8.59
N VAL A 25 -7.37 -0.88 -8.49
CA VAL A 25 -7.25 -0.20 -7.19
C VAL A 25 -8.62 0.25 -6.71
N ARG A 26 -9.40 0.86 -7.61
CA ARG A 26 -10.74 1.30 -7.28
C ARG A 26 -11.59 0.13 -6.80
N GLU A 27 -11.52 -0.97 -7.52
CA GLU A 27 -12.29 -2.17 -7.18
C GLU A 27 -11.86 -2.74 -5.83
N ALA A 28 -10.56 -2.78 -5.56
CA ALA A 28 -10.07 -3.28 -4.28
C ALA A 28 -10.56 -2.43 -3.12
N CYS A 29 -10.61 -1.11 -3.29
CA CYS A 29 -11.15 -0.23 -2.27
C CYS A 29 -12.64 -0.44 -2.09
N LYS A 30 -13.36 -0.51 -3.20
CA LYS A 30 -14.80 -0.64 -3.20
C LYS A 30 -15.25 -1.92 -2.50
N THR A 31 -14.54 -3.00 -2.71
CA THR A 31 -14.89 -4.30 -2.13
C THR A 31 -14.21 -4.53 -0.78
N ARG A 32 -13.58 -3.51 -0.22
CA ARG A 32 -12.96 -3.54 1.10
C ARG A 32 -11.80 -4.53 1.21
N ARG A 33 -11.15 -4.82 0.09
CA ARG A 33 -9.98 -5.69 0.10
C ARG A 33 -8.67 -4.92 0.22
N ALA A 34 -8.68 -3.63 -0.12
CA ALA A 34 -7.45 -2.83 -0.08
C ALA A 34 -7.01 -2.62 1.37
N ALA A 35 -5.74 -2.86 1.64
CA ALA A 35 -5.14 -2.63 2.95
C ALA A 35 -4.19 -1.43 2.93
N LEU A 36 -3.65 -1.08 1.77
CA LEU A 36 -2.75 0.06 1.63
C LEU A 36 -2.76 0.50 0.17
N VAL A 37 -3.05 1.78 -0.07
CA VAL A 37 -3.08 2.34 -1.42
C VAL A 37 -1.82 3.17 -1.65
N LEU A 38 -1.19 2.95 -2.80
CA LEU A 38 0.10 3.55 -3.14
C LEU A 38 0.00 4.33 -4.44
N THR A 39 0.59 5.53 -4.48
CA THR A 39 0.70 6.27 -5.73
C THR A 39 2.17 6.59 -5.99
N ALA A 40 2.57 6.55 -7.25
CA ALA A 40 3.93 6.91 -7.64
C ALA A 40 4.16 8.39 -7.39
N ALA A 41 5.43 8.75 -7.21
CA ALA A 41 5.80 10.15 -6.91
C ALA A 41 5.30 11.11 -7.98
N ASP A 42 5.29 10.67 -9.23
CA ASP A 42 4.91 11.51 -10.37
C ASP A 42 3.58 11.09 -10.98
N ALA A 43 2.71 10.45 -10.20
CA ALA A 43 1.38 10.12 -10.70
C ALA A 43 0.65 11.41 -11.05
N ALA A 44 -0.15 11.35 -12.12
CA ALA A 44 -0.93 12.53 -12.52
C ALA A 44 -1.81 12.99 -11.35
N PRO A 45 -1.97 14.30 -11.17
CA PRO A 45 -2.75 14.81 -10.03
C PRO A 45 -4.16 14.22 -9.94
N GLY A 46 -4.83 14.04 -11.06
CA GLY A 46 -6.16 13.46 -11.05
C GLY A 46 -6.16 12.02 -10.59
N SER A 47 -5.19 11.23 -11.06
CA SER A 47 -5.09 9.84 -10.64
C SER A 47 -4.78 9.73 -9.16
N ALA A 48 -3.82 10.51 -8.68
CA ALA A 48 -3.44 10.49 -7.28
C ALA A 48 -4.61 10.89 -6.39
N ASP A 49 -5.34 11.92 -6.80
CA ASP A 49 -6.51 12.40 -6.07
C ASP A 49 -7.59 11.35 -5.96
N ARG A 50 -7.87 10.68 -7.06
CA ARG A 50 -8.89 9.63 -7.06
C ARG A 50 -8.49 8.49 -6.13
N ALA A 51 -7.24 8.05 -6.21
CA ALA A 51 -6.76 6.96 -5.36
C ALA A 51 -6.85 7.35 -3.88
N ARG A 52 -6.43 8.56 -3.55
CA ARG A 52 -6.50 9.04 -2.18
C ARG A 52 -7.94 9.07 -1.69
N ARG A 53 -8.86 9.53 -2.52
CA ARG A 53 -10.27 9.61 -2.15
C ARG A 53 -10.87 8.23 -1.94
N TRP A 54 -10.58 7.28 -2.84
CA TRP A 54 -11.06 5.91 -2.66
C TRP A 54 -10.57 5.32 -1.36
N ALA A 55 -9.30 5.55 -1.04
CA ALA A 55 -8.74 5.05 0.21
C ALA A 55 -9.40 5.68 1.42
N GLN A 56 -9.58 6.99 1.39
CA GLN A 56 -10.18 7.72 2.49
C GLN A 56 -11.61 7.27 2.77
N GLU A 57 -12.36 7.02 1.71
CA GLU A 57 -13.75 6.59 1.87
C GLU A 57 -13.87 5.27 2.60
N ARG A 58 -12.83 4.46 2.57
CA ARG A 58 -12.83 3.16 3.24
C ARG A 58 -11.94 3.11 4.47
N GLY A 59 -11.35 4.24 4.85
CA GLY A 59 -10.46 4.26 6.00
C GLY A 59 -9.16 3.50 5.77
N VAL A 60 -8.72 3.44 4.52
CA VAL A 60 -7.50 2.71 4.14
C VAL A 60 -6.34 3.69 4.07
N PRO A 61 -5.17 3.33 4.61
CA PRO A 61 -4.00 4.20 4.48
C PRO A 61 -3.63 4.43 3.02
N TRP A 62 -3.18 5.64 2.74
CA TRP A 62 -2.73 6.05 1.41
C TRP A 62 -1.40 6.78 1.54
N VAL A 63 -0.45 6.48 0.66
CA VAL A 63 0.82 7.20 0.63
C VAL A 63 1.24 7.48 -0.79
N ARG A 64 1.98 8.58 -0.95
CA ARG A 64 2.70 8.86 -2.19
C ARG A 64 4.10 8.28 -2.01
N LEU A 65 4.48 7.40 -2.91
CA LEU A 65 5.78 6.75 -2.82
C LEU A 65 6.89 7.69 -3.25
N PRO A 66 8.12 7.45 -2.79
CA PRO A 66 9.27 8.25 -3.26
C PRO A 66 9.71 7.87 -4.67
N TRP A 67 9.20 6.79 -5.25
CA TRP A 67 9.60 6.32 -6.56
C TRP A 67 8.64 6.77 -7.63
N ASP A 68 9.17 7.03 -8.85
CA ASP A 68 8.34 7.46 -9.96
C ASP A 68 7.65 6.27 -10.64
N LYS A 69 6.81 6.58 -11.61
CA LYS A 69 6.03 5.56 -12.32
C LYS A 69 6.92 4.53 -13.00
N GLU A 70 8.04 4.97 -13.52
CA GLU A 70 8.95 4.09 -14.24
C GLU A 70 9.63 3.12 -13.28
N THR A 71 10.12 3.62 -12.17
CA THR A 71 10.78 2.79 -11.17
C THR A 71 9.81 1.79 -10.58
N LEU A 72 8.62 2.26 -10.22
CA LEU A 72 7.61 1.39 -9.65
C LEU A 72 7.19 0.34 -10.67
N GLY A 73 6.96 0.75 -11.93
CA GLY A 73 6.60 -0.18 -12.99
C GLY A 73 7.65 -1.24 -13.19
N GLY A 74 8.93 -0.82 -13.17
CA GLY A 74 10.03 -1.78 -13.35
C GLY A 74 10.04 -2.86 -12.29
N ALA A 75 9.75 -2.49 -11.05
CA ALA A 75 9.70 -3.46 -9.96
C ALA A 75 8.56 -4.47 -10.14
N LEU A 76 7.54 -4.09 -10.89
CA LEU A 76 6.36 -4.94 -11.13
C LEU A 76 6.37 -5.61 -12.49
N GLY A 77 7.46 -5.44 -13.25
CA GLY A 77 7.54 -6.03 -14.57
C GLY A 77 6.70 -5.32 -15.61
N ARG A 78 6.45 -4.03 -15.42
CA ARG A 78 5.64 -3.22 -16.33
C ARG A 78 6.43 -2.01 -16.75
N SER A 79 5.97 -1.33 -17.80
CA SER A 79 6.61 -0.09 -18.24
C SER A 79 6.43 1.01 -17.21
N LEU A 80 5.18 1.22 -16.80
CA LEU A 80 4.84 2.28 -15.87
C LEU A 80 3.79 1.77 -14.90
N CYS A 81 3.82 2.30 -13.67
CA CYS A 81 2.78 2.01 -12.71
C CYS A 81 2.54 3.26 -11.85
N ALA A 82 1.36 3.85 -11.96
CA ALA A 82 1.03 5.04 -11.21
C ALA A 82 0.32 4.74 -9.90
N LEU A 83 -0.48 3.69 -9.86
CA LEU A 83 -1.30 3.34 -8.70
C LEU A 83 -1.21 1.85 -8.42
N ALA A 84 -1.22 1.49 -7.15
CA ALA A 84 -1.29 0.10 -6.73
C ALA A 84 -1.93 0.02 -5.37
N ALA A 85 -2.48 -1.14 -5.03
CA ALA A 85 -3.07 -1.36 -3.70
C ALA A 85 -2.73 -2.76 -3.25
N LEU A 86 -2.24 -2.85 -2.02
CA LEU A 86 -2.00 -4.15 -1.39
C LEU A 86 -3.32 -4.64 -0.80
N THR A 87 -3.62 -5.92 -1.03
CA THR A 87 -4.87 -6.50 -0.56
C THR A 87 -4.66 -7.53 0.55
N ASP A 88 -3.45 -7.65 1.04
CA ASP A 88 -3.11 -8.53 2.15
C ASP A 88 -2.56 -7.67 3.28
N ARG A 89 -3.18 -7.77 4.47
CA ARG A 89 -2.78 -6.88 5.57
C ARG A 89 -1.37 -7.17 6.06
N GLY A 90 -0.97 -8.42 6.09
CA GLY A 90 0.39 -8.77 6.51
C GLY A 90 1.44 -8.19 5.59
N LEU A 91 1.20 -8.30 4.28
CA LEU A 91 2.12 -7.71 3.31
C LEU A 91 2.09 -6.19 3.38
N ALA A 92 0.90 -5.62 3.57
CA ALA A 92 0.80 -4.18 3.71
C ALA A 92 1.61 -3.67 4.90
N ALA A 93 1.54 -4.37 6.02
CA ALA A 93 2.32 -4.00 7.20
C ALA A 93 3.82 -4.13 6.94
N ALA A 94 4.23 -5.20 6.25
CA ALA A 94 5.63 -5.39 5.93
C ALA A 94 6.14 -4.30 4.98
N VAL A 95 5.33 -3.96 3.99
CA VAL A 95 5.69 -2.89 3.06
C VAL A 95 5.77 -1.56 3.80
N ALA A 96 4.81 -1.30 4.69
CA ALA A 96 4.81 -0.06 5.46
C ALA A 96 6.09 0.11 6.27
N ALA A 97 6.55 -0.96 6.91
CA ALA A 97 7.78 -0.90 7.68
C ALA A 97 8.98 -0.54 6.81
N LYS A 98 9.02 -1.10 5.60
CA LYS A 98 10.13 -0.81 4.71
C LYS A 98 10.04 0.58 4.10
N LEU A 99 8.81 1.05 3.86
CA LEU A 99 8.62 2.40 3.34
C LEU A 99 9.11 3.45 4.33
N VAL A 100 8.83 3.25 5.60
CA VAL A 100 9.27 4.19 6.63
C VAL A 100 10.80 4.25 6.70
N ARG A 101 11.46 3.12 6.45
CA ARG A 101 12.92 3.13 6.39
C ARG A 101 13.44 3.92 5.22
N ALA A 102 12.74 3.85 4.10
CA ALA A 102 13.12 4.59 2.91
C ALA A 102 12.80 6.07 3.04
N ASP A 103 11.71 6.39 3.73
CA ASP A 103 11.25 7.77 3.86
C ASP A 103 10.46 7.90 5.15
N GLU A 104 11.11 8.46 6.16
CA GLU A 104 10.53 8.59 7.49
C GLU A 104 9.28 9.48 7.47
N ASP A 105 9.17 10.38 6.52
CA ASP A 105 8.02 11.27 6.41
C ASP A 105 6.72 10.52 6.14
N LEU A 106 6.81 9.27 5.71
CA LEU A 106 5.62 8.46 5.45
C LEU A 106 5.02 7.86 6.71
N ARG A 107 5.73 7.92 7.83
CA ARG A 107 5.28 7.27 9.06
C ARG A 107 3.88 7.67 9.51
N PRO A 108 3.52 8.97 9.52
CA PRO A 108 2.18 9.32 10.02
C PRO A 108 1.05 8.64 9.26
N ALA A 109 1.20 8.47 7.96
CA ALA A 109 0.16 7.84 7.15
C ALA A 109 0.10 6.34 7.35
N LEU A 110 1.15 5.74 7.91
CA LEU A 110 1.27 4.29 8.00
C LEU A 110 1.16 3.75 9.43
N VAL A 111 0.83 4.62 10.38
CA VAL A 111 0.84 4.24 11.79
C VAL A 111 0.00 3.01 12.09
N SER A 112 -1.19 2.93 11.51
CA SER A 112 -2.08 1.79 11.80
C SER A 112 -1.46 0.48 11.34
N LEU A 113 -0.80 0.49 10.18
CA LEU A 113 -0.16 -0.72 9.68
C LEU A 113 1.10 -1.06 10.46
N LEU A 114 1.84 -0.03 10.88
CA LEU A 114 3.03 -0.28 11.68
C LEU A 114 2.68 -0.86 13.03
N ASN A 115 1.59 -0.43 13.61
CA ASN A 115 1.13 -0.97 14.88
C ASN A 115 0.74 -2.43 14.76
N GLU A 116 0.07 -2.79 13.66
CA GLU A 116 -0.26 -4.19 13.41
C GLU A 116 0.99 -5.04 13.31
N LYS A 117 1.98 -4.54 12.60
CA LYS A 117 3.22 -5.26 12.44
C LYS A 117 3.93 -5.45 13.77
N LYS A 118 3.89 -4.44 14.61
CA LYS A 118 4.56 -4.48 15.89
C LYS A 118 3.87 -5.41 16.87
N ASN A 119 2.57 -5.50 16.79
CA ASN A 119 1.80 -6.22 17.80
C ASN A 119 0.64 -6.93 17.14
N PRO A 120 0.91 -7.99 16.40
CA PRO A 120 -0.15 -8.70 15.70
C PRO A 120 -1.18 -9.30 16.64
N ARG A 121 -0.80 -9.62 17.85
CA ARG A 121 -1.76 -10.18 18.80
C ARG A 121 -2.78 -9.17 19.26
N ALA A 122 -2.34 -7.93 19.41
CA ALA A 122 -3.25 -6.88 19.79
C ALA A 122 -4.38 -6.74 18.79
N LYS A 123 -4.07 -6.99 17.54
CA LYS A 123 -5.07 -6.92 16.51
C LYS A 123 -6.15 -7.97 16.70
N GLN A 124 -5.77 -9.14 17.12
CA GLN A 124 -6.73 -10.20 17.35
C GLN A 124 -7.55 -9.98 18.59
N LYS A 125 -6.96 -9.36 19.57
CA LYS A 125 -7.64 -9.16 20.82
C LYS A 125 -8.94 -8.40 20.72
N PRO A 126 -9.03 -7.37 19.94
CA PRO A 126 -10.30 -6.65 19.87
C PRO A 126 -11.46 -7.50 19.47
N ALA A 127 -11.18 -8.55 18.83
CA ALA A 127 -12.23 -9.46 18.49
C ALA A 127 -12.76 -10.09 19.74
N VAL A 128 -12.02 -9.98 20.79
CA VAL A 128 -12.43 -10.55 22.04
C VAL A 128 -12.79 -9.46 22.93
N PRO A 129 -13.71 -9.02 23.11
CA PRO A 129 -13.91 -7.90 23.92
C PRO A 129 -14.02 -8.16 25.29
N GLU A 130 -13.55 -8.24 25.49
CA GLU A 130 -13.46 -8.40 26.37
C GLU A 130 -13.41 -8.03 27.10
N THR A 131 -13.41 -8.03 26.93
CA THR A 131 -13.29 -7.81 27.47
C THR A 131 -13.53 -7.39 27.66
#